data_9024b22dd51ead615049abb6e9b4abf6
#
_entry.id   9024b22dd51ead615049abb6e9b4abf6
#
_cell.length_a   1.000
_cell.length_b   1.000
_cell.length_c   1.000
_cell.angle_alpha   90.00
_cell.angle_beta   90.00
_cell.angle_gamma   90.00
#
_symmetry.space_group_name_H-M   'P 1'
#
loop_
_entity.id
_entity.type
_entity.pdbx_description
1 polymer ?
#
loop_
_entity_poly.entity_id
_entity_poly.type
_entity_poly.pdbx_seq_one_letter_code
_entity_poly.pdbx_strand_id
1 'polypeptide(L)'
;MIIPIDVKPPKRVEKAWGHELWIHNDEEYCGKLLVFEKEMANFSMHYHLKKKETWYIQQGSFQFNWIDVEDGLHDSRIIKEGDSVLIERGQPHQLISLQENSIVFEVSTQHFDEDSYRIYRGTPNDLL
;
A
#
# COMPACT_ATOMS: atom_id res chain seq x y z
N MET A 1 32.20 -15.69 -11.25
CA MET A 1 31.67 -14.47 -11.90
C MET A 1 31.38 -13.43 -10.84
N ILE A 2 31.81 -12.20 -11.05
CA ILE A 2 31.49 -11.09 -10.16
C ILE A 2 30.28 -10.37 -10.73
N ILE A 3 29.21 -10.27 -9.92
CA ILE A 3 28.03 -9.50 -10.31
C ILE A 3 28.27 -8.04 -9.92
N PRO A 4 28.19 -7.10 -10.86
CA PRO A 4 28.38 -5.68 -10.55
C PRO A 4 27.37 -5.21 -9.51
N ILE A 5 27.81 -4.37 -8.59
CA ILE A 5 26.92 -3.70 -7.65
C ILE A 5 26.32 -2.49 -8.35
N ASP A 6 24.99 -2.45 -8.38
CA ASP A 6 24.24 -1.34 -8.97
C ASP A 6 23.62 -0.50 -7.84
N VAL A 7 24.03 0.75 -7.76
CA VAL A 7 23.52 1.69 -6.76
C VAL A 7 22.71 2.76 -7.46
N LYS A 8 21.41 2.78 -7.19
CA LYS A 8 20.50 3.72 -7.84
C LYS A 8 19.34 4.08 -6.90
N PRO A 9 18.70 5.25 -7.10
CA PRO A 9 17.51 5.59 -6.33
C PRO A 9 16.33 4.68 -6.73
N PRO A 10 15.35 4.51 -5.83
CA PRO A 10 14.11 3.80 -6.17
C PRO A 10 13.37 4.47 -7.31
N LYS A 11 12.59 3.69 -8.04
CA LYS A 11 11.66 4.23 -9.04
C LYS A 11 10.52 4.94 -8.34
N ARG A 12 10.27 6.20 -8.71
CA ARG A 12 9.14 6.97 -8.19
C ARG A 12 7.94 6.84 -9.12
N VAL A 13 6.77 6.52 -8.54
CA VAL A 13 5.51 6.40 -9.26
C VAL A 13 4.48 7.33 -8.62
N GLU A 14 3.99 8.32 -9.37
CA GLU A 14 3.00 9.27 -8.87
C GLU A 14 1.62 8.62 -8.76
N LYS A 15 0.90 8.95 -7.70
CA LYS A 15 -0.45 8.50 -7.41
C LYS A 15 -1.33 9.68 -7.03
N ALA A 16 -2.66 9.53 -7.16
CA ALA A 16 -3.59 10.58 -6.73
C ALA A 16 -3.48 10.90 -5.23
N TRP A 17 -3.06 9.93 -4.42
CA TRP A 17 -2.94 10.05 -2.96
C TRP A 17 -1.53 10.41 -2.48
N GLY A 18 -0.56 10.53 -3.39
CA GLY A 18 0.84 10.79 -3.06
C GLY A 18 1.76 10.11 -4.05
N HIS A 19 2.68 9.30 -3.56
CA HIS A 19 3.57 8.55 -4.46
C HIS A 19 4.06 7.26 -3.82
N GLU A 20 4.55 6.36 -4.69
CA GLU A 20 5.26 5.14 -4.30
C GLU A 20 6.72 5.27 -4.67
N LEU A 21 7.59 4.73 -3.83
CA LEU A 21 8.99 4.51 -4.17
C LEU A 21 9.20 2.99 -4.28
N TRP A 22 9.46 2.53 -5.48
CA TRP A 22 9.70 1.10 -5.74
C TRP A 22 11.16 0.79 -5.48
N ILE A 23 11.44 0.20 -4.32
CA ILE A 23 12.79 -0.15 -3.89
C ILE A 23 13.26 -1.36 -4.69
N HIS A 24 12.38 -2.36 -4.86
CA HIS A 24 12.66 -3.57 -5.61
C HIS A 24 11.36 -4.26 -6.00
N ASN A 25 11.32 -4.89 -7.17
CA ASN A 25 10.21 -5.72 -7.60
C ASN A 25 10.68 -6.74 -8.62
N ASP A 26 10.71 -7.99 -8.23
CA ASP A 26 10.99 -9.11 -9.12
C ASP A 26 10.20 -10.34 -8.69
N GLU A 27 10.50 -11.49 -9.29
CA GLU A 27 9.80 -12.74 -9.02
C GLU A 27 9.98 -13.27 -7.60
N GLU A 28 10.99 -12.80 -6.87
CA GLU A 28 11.26 -13.29 -5.53
C GLU A 28 10.65 -12.42 -4.44
N TYR A 29 10.72 -11.09 -4.59
CA TYR A 29 10.16 -10.18 -3.59
C TYR A 29 9.91 -8.79 -4.16
N CYS A 30 9.14 -8.01 -3.41
CA CYS A 30 8.88 -6.61 -3.69
C CYS A 30 9.00 -5.79 -2.40
N GLY A 31 9.60 -4.62 -2.53
CA GLY A 31 9.67 -3.63 -1.44
C GLY A 31 9.31 -2.26 -1.97
N LYS A 32 8.41 -1.57 -1.28
CA LYS A 32 7.95 -0.23 -1.64
C LYS A 32 7.79 0.64 -0.42
N LEU A 33 7.95 1.95 -0.60
CA LEU A 33 7.42 2.94 0.32
C LEU A 33 6.19 3.56 -0.31
N LEU A 34 5.10 3.63 0.45
CA LEU A 34 3.85 4.30 0.05
C LEU A 34 3.77 5.60 0.86
N VAL A 35 3.89 6.73 0.18
CA VAL A 35 3.94 8.04 0.83
C VAL A 35 2.63 8.78 0.58
N PHE A 36 1.85 8.98 1.65
CA PHE A 36 0.59 9.72 1.61
C PHE A 36 0.88 11.16 2.03
N GLU A 37 0.94 12.06 1.07
CA GLU A 37 1.44 13.42 1.30
C GLU A 37 0.49 14.29 2.09
N LYS A 38 -0.82 14.07 1.95
CA LYS A 38 -1.85 14.88 2.60
C LYS A 38 -2.68 14.08 3.58
N GLU A 39 -3.19 14.77 4.60
CA GLU A 39 -4.24 14.24 5.46
C GLU A 39 -5.46 13.85 4.61
N MET A 40 -6.10 12.74 4.95
CA MET A 40 -7.26 12.16 4.27
C MET A 40 -6.99 11.62 2.86
N ALA A 41 -5.76 11.62 2.40
CA ALA A 41 -5.38 10.96 1.16
C ALA A 41 -5.66 9.45 1.26
N ASN A 42 -6.22 8.87 0.20
CA ASN A 42 -6.61 7.47 0.23
C ASN A 42 -6.52 6.83 -1.15
N PHE A 43 -6.30 5.52 -1.17
CA PHE A 43 -6.43 4.75 -2.40
C PHE A 43 -7.74 3.95 -2.41
N SER A 44 -8.00 3.28 -3.52
CA SER A 44 -9.24 2.50 -3.70
C SER A 44 -9.33 1.33 -2.72
N MET A 45 -10.56 0.92 -2.40
CA MET A 45 -10.79 -0.41 -1.84
C MET A 45 -10.56 -1.42 -2.95
N HIS A 46 -9.54 -2.25 -2.80
CA HIS A 46 -9.14 -3.22 -3.82
C HIS A 46 -8.48 -4.45 -3.19
N TYR A 47 -8.29 -5.48 -4.00
CA TYR A 47 -7.60 -6.69 -3.58
C TYR A 47 -6.67 -7.20 -4.67
N HIS A 48 -5.74 -8.05 -4.28
CA HIS A 48 -4.80 -8.74 -5.18
C HIS A 48 -5.01 -10.24 -5.07
N LEU A 49 -4.94 -10.95 -6.19
CA LEU A 49 -5.04 -12.42 -6.20
C LEU A 49 -3.67 -13.10 -6.14
N LYS A 50 -2.65 -12.45 -6.66
CA LYS A 50 -1.28 -12.99 -6.70
C LYS A 50 -0.41 -12.48 -5.58
N LYS A 51 -0.55 -11.20 -5.20
CA LYS A 51 0.31 -10.56 -4.22
C LYS A 51 -0.18 -10.79 -2.81
N LYS A 52 0.74 -11.23 -1.95
CA LYS A 52 0.61 -11.24 -0.49
C LYS A 52 1.56 -10.20 0.05
N GLU A 53 1.10 -9.33 0.94
CA GLU A 53 1.89 -8.20 1.40
C GLU A 53 1.80 -8.02 2.91
N THR A 54 2.85 -7.44 3.47
CA THR A 54 2.87 -6.98 4.85
C THR A 54 3.23 -5.51 4.85
N TRP A 55 2.48 -4.71 5.59
CA TRP A 55 2.75 -3.29 5.79
C TRP A 55 3.37 -3.07 7.15
N TYR A 56 4.37 -2.22 7.18
CA TYR A 56 4.90 -1.63 8.41
C TYR A 56 4.63 -0.13 8.36
N ILE A 57 3.97 0.42 9.39
CA ILE A 57 3.70 1.86 9.44
C ILE A 57 4.95 2.56 9.94
N GLN A 58 5.67 3.14 8.98
CA GLN A 58 6.96 3.77 9.26
C GLN A 58 6.81 5.16 9.87
N GLN A 59 5.73 5.88 9.51
CA GLN A 59 5.48 7.24 9.97
C GLN A 59 3.99 7.55 9.88
N GLY A 60 3.48 8.33 10.85
CA GLY A 60 2.11 8.81 10.82
C GLY A 60 1.09 7.78 11.27
N SER A 61 -0.13 7.92 10.75
CA SER A 61 -1.25 7.05 11.13
C SER A 61 -2.26 6.96 9.99
N PHE A 62 -3.02 5.86 10.01
CA PHE A 62 -4.00 5.56 8.98
C PHE A 62 -5.26 4.99 9.60
N GLN A 63 -6.40 5.22 8.92
CA GLN A 63 -7.55 4.38 9.06
C GLN A 63 -7.42 3.25 8.04
N PHE A 64 -7.33 2.02 8.54
CA PHE A 64 -7.26 0.82 7.73
C PHE A 64 -8.67 0.24 7.63
N ASN A 65 -9.20 0.16 6.40
CA ASN A 65 -10.52 -0.40 6.11
C ASN A 65 -10.35 -1.72 5.38
N TRP A 66 -11.18 -2.70 5.72
CA TRP A 66 -11.20 -3.97 4.99
C TRP A 66 -12.64 -4.50 4.90
N ILE A 67 -12.84 -5.46 4.01
CA ILE A 67 -14.11 -6.15 3.85
C ILE A 67 -13.89 -7.61 4.21
N ASP A 68 -14.69 -8.12 5.15
CA ASP A 68 -14.70 -9.54 5.48
C ASP A 68 -15.25 -10.30 4.27
N VAL A 69 -14.46 -11.22 3.71
CA VAL A 69 -14.85 -11.94 2.49
C VAL A 69 -15.93 -13.00 2.72
N GLU A 70 -16.16 -13.40 3.98
CA GLU A 70 -17.18 -14.39 4.30
C GLU A 70 -18.58 -13.77 4.39
N ASP A 71 -18.71 -12.60 5.02
CA ASP A 71 -20.01 -11.97 5.24
C ASP A 71 -20.21 -10.65 4.45
N GLY A 72 -19.16 -10.14 3.83
CA GLY A 72 -19.21 -8.90 3.06
C GLY A 72 -19.27 -7.62 3.91
N LEU A 73 -19.13 -7.73 5.23
CA LEU A 73 -19.19 -6.57 6.11
C LEU A 73 -17.88 -5.79 6.11
N HIS A 74 -18.02 -4.47 6.13
CA HIS A 74 -16.88 -3.57 6.29
C HIS A 74 -16.47 -3.49 7.76
N ASP A 75 -15.16 -3.41 7.98
CA ASP A 75 -14.59 -3.16 9.29
C ASP A 75 -13.44 -2.17 9.14
N SER A 76 -13.03 -1.57 10.24
CA SER A 76 -11.94 -0.61 10.21
C SER A 76 -11.19 -0.58 11.53
N ARG A 77 -9.93 -0.13 11.45
CA ARG A 77 -9.07 0.04 12.61
C ARG A 77 -8.09 1.17 12.34
N ILE A 78 -7.73 1.92 13.38
CA ILE A 78 -6.64 2.88 13.29
C ILE A 78 -5.33 2.15 13.53
N ILE A 79 -4.39 2.33 12.61
CA ILE A 79 -3.03 1.83 12.70
C ILE A 79 -2.06 3.00 12.69
N LYS A 80 -0.94 2.86 13.36
CA LYS A 80 0.00 3.95 13.59
C LYS A 80 1.43 3.48 13.55
N GLU A 81 2.35 4.41 13.58
CA GLU A 81 3.79 4.16 13.59
C GLU A 81 4.15 3.00 14.54
N GLY A 82 4.87 2.03 14.00
CA GLY A 82 5.27 0.82 14.70
C GLY A 82 4.35 -0.39 14.51
N ASP A 83 3.15 -0.21 13.96
CA ASP A 83 2.23 -1.33 13.69
C ASP A 83 2.60 -2.06 12.41
N SER A 84 2.34 -3.37 12.38
CA SER A 84 2.44 -4.20 11.17
C SER A 84 1.10 -4.84 10.86
N VAL A 85 0.78 -4.95 9.57
CA VAL A 85 -0.47 -5.54 9.09
C VAL A 85 -0.16 -6.53 7.96
N LEU A 86 -0.64 -7.77 8.09
CA LEU A 86 -0.55 -8.77 7.03
C LEU A 86 -1.82 -8.70 6.18
N ILE A 87 -1.63 -8.55 4.87
CA ILE A 87 -2.72 -8.57 3.89
C ILE A 87 -2.60 -9.84 3.06
N GLU A 88 -3.51 -10.76 3.28
CA GLU A 88 -3.55 -12.02 2.54
C GLU A 88 -4.06 -11.80 1.11
N ARG A 89 -3.77 -12.76 0.23
CA ARG A 89 -4.31 -12.77 -1.13
C ARG A 89 -5.84 -12.77 -1.08
N GLY A 90 -6.46 -11.96 -1.91
CA GLY A 90 -7.92 -11.86 -2.00
C GLY A 90 -8.57 -11.00 -0.92
N GLN A 91 -7.80 -10.43 0.01
CA GLN A 91 -8.35 -9.58 1.08
C GLN A 91 -8.53 -8.14 0.57
N PRO A 92 -9.78 -7.64 0.45
CA PRO A 92 -10.01 -6.24 0.12
C PRO A 92 -9.53 -5.31 1.23
N HIS A 93 -8.85 -4.25 0.83
CA HIS A 93 -8.21 -3.32 1.77
C HIS A 93 -8.15 -1.90 1.21
N GLN A 94 -8.14 -0.93 2.12
CA GLN A 94 -8.02 0.50 1.82
C GLN A 94 -7.32 1.19 2.98
N LEU A 95 -6.49 2.18 2.66
CA LEU A 95 -5.90 3.07 3.65
C LEU A 95 -6.36 4.51 3.41
N ILE A 96 -6.64 5.20 4.51
CA ILE A 96 -6.89 6.64 4.53
C ILE A 96 -5.88 7.24 5.50
N SER A 97 -5.04 8.16 5.04
CA SER A 97 -4.06 8.81 5.91
C SER A 97 -4.76 9.76 6.89
N LEU A 98 -4.35 9.72 8.14
CA LEU A 98 -4.88 10.60 9.18
C LEU A 98 -3.95 11.79 9.47
N GLN A 99 -2.75 11.76 8.92
CA GLN A 99 -1.74 12.82 9.05
C GLN A 99 -1.05 13.01 7.70
N GLU A 100 -0.63 14.22 7.40
CA GLU A 100 0.19 14.47 6.22
C GLU A 100 1.53 13.74 6.34
N ASN A 101 2.11 13.35 5.21
CA ASN A 101 3.38 12.62 5.14
C ASN A 101 3.39 11.31 5.94
N SER A 102 2.27 10.59 5.92
CA SER A 102 2.22 9.24 6.49
C SER A 102 2.82 8.23 5.52
N ILE A 103 3.61 7.30 6.04
CA ILE A 103 4.43 6.40 5.22
C ILE A 103 4.22 4.94 5.63
N VAL A 104 3.91 4.12 4.65
CA VAL A 104 3.86 2.66 4.78
C VAL A 104 5.08 2.06 4.10
N PHE A 105 5.77 1.16 4.79
CA PHE A 105 6.77 0.29 4.18
C PHE A 105 6.08 -1.03 3.83
N GLU A 106 5.98 -1.31 2.52
CA GLU A 106 5.40 -2.55 2.02
C GLU A 106 6.49 -3.54 1.68
N VAL A 107 6.41 -4.76 2.24
CA VAL A 107 7.18 -5.91 1.79
C VAL A 107 6.19 -6.94 1.28
N SER A 108 6.45 -7.49 0.10
CA SER A 108 5.46 -8.34 -0.54
C SER A 108 6.10 -9.35 -1.49
N THR A 109 5.26 -10.26 -1.99
CA THR A 109 5.59 -11.02 -3.19
C THR A 109 5.58 -10.09 -4.39
N GLN A 110 5.92 -10.59 -5.57
CA GLN A 110 6.01 -9.78 -6.78
C GLN A 110 4.73 -8.96 -7.02
N HIS A 111 4.92 -7.69 -7.38
CA HIS A 111 3.84 -6.80 -7.77
C HIS A 111 3.62 -6.86 -9.28
N PHE A 112 2.34 -6.98 -9.68
CA PHE A 112 1.88 -6.85 -11.07
C PHE A 112 0.79 -5.78 -11.11
N ASP A 113 0.91 -4.78 -11.99
CA ASP A 113 -0.08 -3.70 -12.10
C ASP A 113 -1.48 -4.23 -12.42
N GLU A 114 -1.58 -5.29 -13.24
CA GLU A 114 -2.85 -5.92 -13.59
C GLU A 114 -3.47 -6.76 -12.48
N ASP A 115 -2.73 -7.06 -11.40
CA ASP A 115 -3.19 -7.82 -10.25
C ASP A 115 -3.84 -6.91 -9.20
N SER A 116 -4.69 -6.02 -9.64
CA SER A 116 -5.42 -5.10 -8.76
C SER A 116 -6.88 -5.05 -9.20
N TYR A 117 -7.76 -5.47 -8.31
CA TYR A 117 -9.20 -5.58 -8.57
C TYR A 117 -9.93 -4.60 -7.69
N ARG A 118 -10.40 -3.52 -8.29
CA ARG A 118 -11.03 -2.40 -7.58
C ARG A 118 -12.47 -2.70 -7.27
N ILE A 119 -12.87 -2.51 -6.01
CA ILE A 119 -14.26 -2.60 -5.56
C ILE A 119 -14.89 -1.23 -5.65
N TYR A 120 -14.24 -0.17 -5.11
CA TYR A 120 -14.64 1.21 -5.32
C TYR A 120 -13.42 2.13 -5.23
N ARG A 121 -13.55 3.31 -5.83
CA ARG A 121 -12.45 4.28 -5.94
C ARG A 121 -12.16 4.97 -4.61
N GLY A 122 -10.90 5.34 -4.41
CA GLY A 122 -10.52 6.30 -3.40
C GLY A 122 -10.93 7.72 -3.81
N THR A 123 -10.86 8.64 -2.85
CA THR A 123 -11.14 10.05 -3.10
C THR A 123 -9.85 10.74 -3.55
N PRO A 124 -9.82 11.42 -4.73
CA PRO A 124 -8.67 12.20 -5.13
C PRO A 124 -8.32 13.28 -4.11
N ASN A 125 -7.01 13.57 -3.94
CA ASN A 125 -6.55 14.55 -2.96
C ASN A 125 -7.11 15.97 -3.17
N ASP A 126 -7.35 16.35 -4.41
CA ASP A 126 -7.89 17.67 -4.74
C ASP A 126 -9.37 17.85 -4.39
N LEU A 127 -10.04 16.78 -3.98
CA LEU A 127 -11.43 16.80 -3.51
C LEU A 127 -11.56 16.71 -1.99
N LEU A 128 -10.42 16.64 -1.28
CA LEU A 128 -10.41 16.51 0.18
C LEU A 128 -10.36 17.85 0.90
#